data_f72544f942485bbe1dc38e6f16d367ec
#
_entry.id   f72544f942485bbe1dc38e6f16d367ec
#
_cell.length_a   1.000
_cell.length_b   1.000
_cell.length_c   1.000
_cell.angle_alpha   90.00
_cell.angle_beta   90.00
_cell.angle_gamma   90.00
#
_symmetry.space_group_name_H-M   'P 1'
#
loop_
_entity.id
_entity.type
_entity.pdbx_description
1 polymer ?
#
loop_
_entity_poly.entity_id
_entity_poly.type
_entity_poly.pdbx_seq_one_letter_code
_entity_poly.pdbx_strand_id
1 'polypeptide(L)'
;MWKLKASERITHWREFRKQLEDLTLEQAVELVAEFWQTCPFTPYYLEAGQPTEWPDPWTLLADNYYCDLAKCLGIVYTVALTKHITAEPEIHIYRDSETRLTYHLAVFDQGKYVINLVDGEVVNIKSLNKTMQLQYRYTRKDLKIE
;
A
#
# COMPACT_ATOMS: atom_id res chain seq x y z
N MET A 1 -10.34 -11.93 -7.76
CA MET A 1 -10.74 -10.97 -6.69
C MET A 1 -11.29 -9.67 -7.28
N TRP A 2 -10.55 -9.03 -8.14
CA TRP A 2 -10.88 -7.68 -8.64
C TRP A 2 -12.13 -7.60 -9.52
N LYS A 3 -12.58 -8.71 -10.08
CA LYS A 3 -13.79 -8.78 -10.91
C LYS A 3 -15.05 -9.14 -10.12
N LEU A 4 -14.93 -9.38 -8.83
CA LEU A 4 -16.06 -9.70 -7.97
C LEU A 4 -16.91 -8.44 -7.70
N LYS A 5 -18.16 -8.64 -7.29
CA LYS A 5 -19.01 -7.56 -6.80
C LYS A 5 -18.41 -6.98 -5.52
N ALA A 6 -18.74 -5.73 -5.20
CA ALA A 6 -18.17 -5.03 -4.06
C ALA A 6 -18.24 -5.81 -2.74
N SER A 7 -19.41 -6.37 -2.40
CA SER A 7 -19.58 -7.13 -1.17
C SER A 7 -18.73 -8.40 -1.14
N GLU A 8 -18.65 -9.10 -2.26
CA GLU A 8 -17.85 -10.31 -2.40
C GLU A 8 -16.34 -9.99 -2.36
N ARG A 9 -15.96 -8.89 -2.97
CA ARG A 9 -14.57 -8.42 -2.98
C ARG A 9 -14.10 -8.08 -1.56
N ILE A 10 -14.92 -7.38 -0.80
CA ILE A 10 -14.62 -7.04 0.60
C ILE A 10 -14.51 -8.31 1.45
N THR A 11 -15.39 -9.28 1.26
CA THR A 11 -15.33 -10.57 1.96
C THR A 11 -14.04 -11.32 1.62
N HIS A 12 -13.70 -11.38 0.33
CA HIS A 12 -12.47 -12.02 -0.14
C HIS A 12 -11.22 -11.35 0.46
N TRP A 13 -11.21 -10.03 0.50
CA TRP A 13 -10.12 -9.27 1.10
C TRP A 13 -10.01 -9.53 2.60
N ARG A 14 -11.14 -9.64 3.29
CA ARG A 14 -11.15 -9.99 4.73
C ARG A 14 -10.53 -11.38 4.97
N GLU A 15 -10.89 -12.35 4.15
CA GLU A 15 -10.33 -13.71 4.26
C GLU A 15 -8.82 -13.70 4.00
N PHE A 16 -8.38 -12.91 3.03
CA PHE A 16 -6.95 -12.74 2.78
C PHE A 16 -6.23 -12.18 4.02
N ARG A 17 -6.78 -11.14 4.65
CA ARG A 17 -6.18 -10.54 5.86
C ARG A 17 -6.13 -11.55 7.01
N LYS A 18 -7.10 -12.42 7.14
CA LYS A 18 -7.08 -13.48 8.16
C LYS A 18 -5.89 -14.42 7.96
N GLN A 19 -5.55 -14.74 6.73
CA GLN A 19 -4.40 -15.58 6.43
C GLN A 19 -3.09 -14.96 6.92
N LEU A 20 -3.00 -13.64 6.92
CA LEU A 20 -1.78 -12.94 7.34
C LEU A 20 -1.55 -13.01 8.85
N GLU A 21 -2.59 -13.30 9.63
CA GLU A 21 -2.49 -13.34 11.10
C GLU A 21 -1.54 -14.44 11.61
N ASP A 22 -1.42 -15.53 10.89
CA ASP A 22 -0.58 -16.67 11.29
C ASP A 22 0.82 -16.61 10.72
N LEU A 23 1.15 -15.55 9.98
CA LEU A 23 2.43 -15.42 9.30
C LEU A 23 3.35 -14.44 10.02
N THR A 24 4.67 -14.59 9.77
CA THR A 24 5.63 -13.56 10.16
C THR A 24 5.39 -12.31 9.32
N LEU A 25 5.91 -11.17 9.77
CA LEU A 25 5.80 -9.93 8.99
C LEU A 25 6.43 -10.11 7.60
N GLU A 26 7.59 -10.73 7.52
CA GLU A 26 8.27 -10.96 6.24
C GLU A 26 7.40 -11.76 5.27
N GLN A 27 6.81 -12.84 5.76
CA GLN A 27 5.90 -13.66 4.94
C GLN A 27 4.64 -12.88 4.54
N ALA A 28 4.09 -12.12 5.48
CA ALA A 28 2.87 -11.34 5.24
C ALA A 28 3.08 -10.28 4.16
N VAL A 29 4.17 -9.51 4.23
CA VAL A 29 4.40 -8.44 3.24
C VAL A 29 4.67 -9.01 1.84
N GLU A 30 5.29 -10.17 1.73
CA GLU A 30 5.48 -10.83 0.44
C GLU A 30 4.14 -11.21 -0.20
N LEU A 31 3.23 -11.78 0.59
CA LEU A 31 1.89 -12.13 0.10
C LEU A 31 1.07 -10.88 -0.25
N VAL A 32 1.20 -9.83 0.53
CA VAL A 32 0.49 -8.56 0.26
C VAL A 32 0.97 -7.94 -1.05
N ALA A 33 2.28 -7.96 -1.31
CA ALA A 33 2.84 -7.46 -2.56
C ALA A 33 2.27 -8.24 -3.76
N GLU A 34 2.24 -9.56 -3.65
CA GLU A 34 1.69 -10.43 -4.70
C GLU A 34 0.19 -10.21 -4.91
N PHE A 35 -0.55 -10.09 -3.82
CA PHE A 35 -2.01 -9.89 -3.87
C PHE A 35 -2.38 -8.62 -4.64
N TRP A 36 -1.69 -7.51 -4.36
CA TRP A 36 -1.99 -6.22 -4.96
C TRP A 36 -1.39 -6.02 -6.35
N GLN A 37 -0.50 -6.91 -6.77
CA GLN A 37 0.18 -6.81 -8.06
C GLN A 37 -0.80 -6.74 -9.24
N THR A 38 -1.93 -7.42 -9.14
CA THR A 38 -2.91 -7.55 -10.23
C THR A 38 -4.12 -6.63 -10.10
N CYS A 39 -4.11 -5.67 -9.18
CA CYS A 39 -5.24 -4.75 -9.05
C CYS A 39 -5.40 -3.91 -10.34
N PRO A 40 -6.65 -3.55 -10.72
CA PRO A 40 -6.88 -2.79 -11.95
C PRO A 40 -6.35 -1.35 -11.81
N PHE A 41 -5.71 -0.85 -12.86
CA PHE A 41 -5.14 0.49 -12.85
C PHE A 41 -6.14 1.53 -13.34
N THR A 42 -6.24 2.64 -12.60
CA THR A 42 -7.04 3.82 -12.97
C THR A 42 -6.17 5.06 -12.75
N PRO A 43 -5.89 5.88 -13.79
CA PRO A 43 -5.08 7.08 -13.59
C PRO A 43 -5.86 8.17 -12.85
N TYR A 44 -5.12 9.00 -12.09
CA TYR A 44 -5.63 10.24 -11.47
C TYR A 44 -6.81 10.06 -10.52
N TYR A 45 -6.79 9.04 -9.68
CA TYR A 45 -7.86 8.83 -8.70
C TYR A 45 -7.62 9.63 -7.40
N LEU A 46 -6.41 9.57 -6.83
CA LEU A 46 -6.07 10.25 -5.56
C LEU A 46 -4.93 11.23 -5.74
N GLU A 47 -4.96 12.32 -4.97
CA GLU A 47 -3.90 13.32 -4.97
C GLU A 47 -2.97 13.15 -3.77
N ALA A 48 -1.66 13.22 -4.02
CA ALA A 48 -0.62 12.95 -3.04
C ALA A 48 -0.64 13.90 -1.84
N GLY A 49 -0.96 15.18 -2.07
CA GLY A 49 -0.91 16.20 -1.03
C GLY A 49 -2.18 16.35 -0.19
N GLN A 50 -3.18 15.50 -0.38
CA GLN A 50 -4.50 15.65 0.26
C GLN A 50 -4.99 14.37 0.94
N PRO A 51 -4.29 13.90 1.98
CA PRO A 51 -4.64 12.63 2.64
C PRO A 51 -6.02 12.63 3.30
N THR A 52 -6.54 13.79 3.68
CA THR A 52 -7.87 13.89 4.28
C THR A 52 -8.98 13.48 3.31
N GLU A 53 -8.72 13.55 2.01
CA GLU A 53 -9.68 13.20 0.96
C GLU A 53 -9.56 11.74 0.51
N TRP A 54 -8.55 11.02 0.99
CA TRP A 54 -8.38 9.62 0.62
C TRP A 54 -9.48 8.76 1.25
N PRO A 55 -9.93 7.70 0.55
CA PRO A 55 -10.99 6.84 1.06
C PRO A 55 -10.54 6.02 2.26
N ASP A 56 -11.49 5.61 3.09
CA ASP A 56 -11.25 4.59 4.09
C ASP A 56 -11.08 3.21 3.41
N PRO A 57 -10.63 2.18 4.15
CA PRO A 57 -10.37 0.87 3.54
C PRO A 57 -11.57 0.27 2.82
N TRP A 58 -12.75 0.40 3.40
CA TRP A 58 -13.97 -0.22 2.86
C TRP A 58 -14.42 0.45 1.58
N THR A 59 -14.38 1.78 1.55
CA THR A 59 -14.69 2.57 0.37
C THR A 59 -13.69 2.30 -0.76
N LEU A 60 -12.41 2.21 -0.42
CA LEU A 60 -11.37 1.90 -1.40
C LEU A 60 -11.65 0.57 -2.10
N LEU A 61 -11.91 -0.47 -1.33
CA LEU A 61 -12.18 -1.81 -1.88
C LEU A 61 -13.51 -1.87 -2.61
N ALA A 62 -14.53 -1.13 -2.14
CA ALA A 62 -15.83 -1.08 -2.79
C ALA A 62 -15.76 -0.36 -4.14
N ASP A 63 -15.06 0.77 -4.21
CA ASP A 63 -14.93 1.55 -5.45
C ASP A 63 -14.05 0.87 -6.49
N ASN A 64 -13.02 0.18 -6.04
CA ASN A 64 -12.13 -0.61 -6.91
C ASN A 64 -11.39 0.21 -7.97
N TYR A 65 -10.99 1.43 -7.63
CA TYR A 65 -10.19 2.31 -8.47
C TYR A 65 -8.79 2.47 -7.87
N TYR A 66 -7.78 2.09 -8.61
CA TYR A 66 -6.41 2.07 -8.09
C TYR A 66 -5.44 2.80 -9.04
N CYS A 67 -5.21 4.08 -8.76
CA CYS A 67 -3.99 4.73 -9.22
C CYS A 67 -2.84 4.20 -8.36
N ASP A 68 -1.61 4.57 -8.67
CA ASP A 68 -0.45 4.08 -7.93
C ASP A 68 -0.54 4.38 -6.43
N LEU A 69 -1.02 5.58 -6.08
CA LEU A 69 -1.22 5.97 -4.68
C LEU A 69 -2.32 5.13 -4.02
N ALA A 70 -3.44 4.90 -4.71
CA ALA A 70 -4.53 4.09 -4.17
C ALA A 70 -4.12 2.63 -3.95
N LYS A 71 -3.31 2.08 -4.86
CA LYS A 71 -2.72 0.75 -4.70
C LYS A 71 -1.84 0.70 -3.45
N CYS A 72 -0.98 1.70 -3.27
CA CYS A 72 -0.14 1.83 -2.10
C CYS A 72 -0.97 1.92 -0.82
N LEU A 73 -2.04 2.71 -0.84
CA LEU A 73 -2.97 2.85 0.28
C LEU A 73 -3.64 1.52 0.61
N GLY A 74 -4.07 0.76 -0.40
CA GLY A 74 -4.64 -0.58 -0.22
C GLY A 74 -3.66 -1.55 0.42
N ILE A 75 -2.41 -1.50 0.01
CA ILE A 75 -1.34 -2.31 0.59
C ILE A 75 -1.18 -1.98 2.08
N VAL A 76 -1.11 -0.70 2.42
CA VAL A 76 -0.98 -0.26 3.81
C VAL A 76 -2.20 -0.68 4.64
N TYR A 77 -3.40 -0.47 4.13
CA TYR A 77 -4.62 -0.88 4.83
C TYR A 77 -4.66 -2.39 5.07
N THR A 78 -4.20 -3.18 4.10
CA THR A 78 -4.20 -4.64 4.23
C THR A 78 -3.35 -5.09 5.41
N VAL A 79 -2.16 -4.51 5.57
CA VAL A 79 -1.26 -4.84 6.69
C VAL A 79 -1.76 -4.22 7.99
N ALA A 80 -2.22 -2.97 7.95
CA ALA A 80 -2.65 -2.23 9.13
C ALA A 80 -3.87 -2.83 9.83
N LEU A 81 -4.74 -3.51 9.09
CA LEU A 81 -5.91 -4.17 9.63
C LEU A 81 -5.65 -5.62 10.08
N THR A 82 -4.40 -5.91 10.39
CA THR A 82 -3.94 -7.18 10.99
C THR A 82 -3.09 -6.89 12.21
N LYS A 83 -2.63 -7.94 12.91
CA LYS A 83 -1.68 -7.80 14.01
C LYS A 83 -0.37 -7.10 13.60
N HIS A 84 -0.06 -7.12 12.30
CA HIS A 84 1.17 -6.53 11.76
C HIS A 84 1.15 -5.00 11.74
N ILE A 85 0.07 -4.38 12.21
CA ILE A 85 0.04 -2.92 12.42
C ILE A 85 1.18 -2.44 13.33
N THR A 86 1.71 -3.33 14.17
CA THR A 86 2.86 -3.03 15.02
C THR A 86 4.13 -2.71 14.24
N ALA A 87 4.17 -3.07 12.96
CA ALA A 87 5.27 -2.71 12.05
C ALA A 87 5.22 -1.25 11.58
N GLU A 88 4.31 -0.44 12.14
CA GLU A 88 4.17 0.99 11.81
C GLU A 88 4.06 1.27 10.31
N PRO A 89 2.97 0.82 9.64
CA PRO A 89 2.80 1.07 8.21
C PRO A 89 2.80 2.56 7.89
N GLU A 90 3.56 2.93 6.86
CA GLU A 90 3.66 4.32 6.40
C GLU A 90 3.57 4.37 4.88
N ILE A 91 3.20 5.54 4.36
CA ILE A 91 3.27 5.82 2.92
C ILE A 91 4.36 6.86 2.71
N HIS A 92 5.33 6.54 1.85
CA HIS A 92 6.36 7.48 1.43
C HIS A 92 6.21 7.74 -0.06
N ILE A 93 6.19 9.01 -0.43
CA ILE A 93 6.13 9.40 -1.85
C ILE A 93 7.46 10.04 -2.22
N TYR A 94 8.16 9.41 -3.16
CA TYR A 94 9.46 9.85 -3.65
C TYR A 94 9.37 10.29 -5.09
N ARG A 95 10.22 11.24 -5.46
CA ARG A 95 10.44 11.62 -6.85
C ARG A 95 11.90 11.40 -7.18
N ASP A 96 12.16 10.73 -8.28
CA ASP A 96 13.52 10.54 -8.78
C ASP A 96 13.94 11.78 -9.57
N SER A 97 15.02 12.43 -9.16
CA SER A 97 15.50 13.66 -9.79
C SER A 97 16.06 13.44 -11.18
N GLU A 98 16.51 12.23 -11.52
CA GLU A 98 17.04 11.91 -12.84
C GLU A 98 15.94 11.49 -13.82
N THR A 99 15.13 10.50 -13.43
CA THR A 99 14.08 9.96 -14.31
C THR A 99 12.80 10.79 -14.27
N ARG A 100 12.63 11.62 -13.25
CA ARG A 100 11.43 12.40 -12.95
C ARG A 100 10.18 11.58 -12.67
N LEU A 101 10.37 10.29 -12.42
CA LEU A 101 9.26 9.41 -12.03
C LEU A 101 8.94 9.60 -10.55
N THR A 102 7.66 9.46 -10.23
CA THR A 102 7.15 9.50 -8.86
C THR A 102 6.82 8.09 -8.41
N TYR A 103 7.21 7.75 -7.19
CA TYR A 103 6.99 6.43 -6.59
C TYR A 103 6.17 6.58 -5.32
N HIS A 104 5.15 5.74 -5.19
CA HIS A 104 4.28 5.68 -4.01
C HIS A 104 4.59 4.38 -3.30
N LEU A 105 5.24 4.46 -2.14
CA LEU A 105 5.79 3.29 -1.46
C LEU A 105 5.07 3.02 -0.14
N ALA A 106 4.72 1.76 0.08
CA ALA A 106 4.26 1.27 1.38
C ALA A 106 5.48 0.80 2.16
N VAL A 107 5.70 1.39 3.33
CA VAL A 107 6.91 1.20 4.13
C VAL A 107 6.55 0.60 5.48
N PHE A 108 7.23 -0.48 5.86
CA PHE A 108 6.98 -1.21 7.09
C PHE A 108 8.28 -1.43 7.85
N ASP A 109 8.17 -1.46 9.19
CA ASP A 109 9.28 -1.75 10.09
C ASP A 109 10.49 -0.86 9.80
N GLN A 110 10.23 0.47 9.79
CA GLN A 110 11.25 1.52 9.61
C GLN A 110 12.05 1.36 8.30
N GLY A 111 11.40 0.84 7.26
CA GLY A 111 12.03 0.71 5.95
C GLY A 111 12.67 -0.65 5.69
N LYS A 112 12.57 -1.58 6.63
CA LYS A 112 13.05 -2.95 6.39
C LYS A 112 12.31 -3.62 5.24
N TYR A 113 11.00 -3.34 5.12
CA TYR A 113 10.16 -3.86 4.05
C TYR A 113 9.46 -2.73 3.32
N VAL A 114 9.68 -2.64 2.01
CA VAL A 114 9.09 -1.63 1.14
C VAL A 114 8.41 -2.32 -0.03
N ILE A 115 7.14 -2.01 -0.23
CA ILE A 115 6.34 -2.54 -1.33
C ILE A 115 6.00 -1.41 -2.31
N ASN A 116 5.87 -1.76 -3.57
CA ASN A 116 5.47 -0.90 -4.68
C ASN A 116 6.60 -0.06 -5.29
N LEU A 117 7.85 -0.35 -4.96
CA LEU A 117 9.00 0.16 -5.73
C LEU A 117 9.14 -0.65 -7.02
N VAL A 118 9.13 -1.98 -6.88
CA VAL A 118 9.08 -2.93 -7.99
C VAL A 118 7.80 -3.74 -7.81
N ASP A 119 7.00 -3.81 -8.85
CA ASP A 119 5.67 -4.43 -8.78
C ASP A 119 5.75 -5.90 -8.34
N GLY A 120 4.99 -6.22 -7.29
CA GLY A 120 4.94 -7.58 -6.75
C GLY A 120 6.13 -7.99 -5.88
N GLU A 121 7.08 -7.10 -5.63
CA GLU A 121 8.28 -7.41 -4.85
C GLU A 121 8.36 -6.61 -3.55
N VAL A 122 9.10 -7.15 -2.60
CA VAL A 122 9.44 -6.48 -1.34
C VAL A 122 10.92 -6.18 -1.35
N VAL A 123 11.28 -4.93 -1.09
CA VAL A 123 12.68 -4.50 -1.04
C VAL A 123 12.98 -3.80 0.28
N ASN A 124 14.25 -3.52 0.56
CA ASN A 124 14.66 -2.73 1.70
C ASN A 124 14.79 -1.26 1.26
N ILE A 125 14.50 -0.32 2.16
CA ILE A 125 14.57 1.12 1.83
C ILE A 125 15.97 1.54 1.37
N LYS A 126 17.00 0.81 1.78
CA LYS A 126 18.38 1.07 1.34
C LYS A 126 18.60 0.76 -0.14
N SER A 127 17.64 0.08 -0.78
CA SER A 127 17.70 -0.21 -2.23
C SER A 127 17.31 0.98 -3.08
N LEU A 128 16.78 2.05 -2.49
CA LEU A 128 16.39 3.23 -3.25
C LEU A 128 17.63 3.92 -3.81
N ASN A 129 17.53 4.38 -5.07
CA ASN A 129 18.58 5.17 -5.69
C ASN A 129 18.82 6.47 -4.92
N LYS A 130 20.06 6.94 -4.92
CA LYS A 130 20.43 8.19 -4.25
C LYS A 130 19.74 9.42 -4.87
N THR A 131 19.25 9.29 -6.09
CA THR A 131 18.52 10.34 -6.79
C THR A 131 17.06 10.47 -6.32
N MET A 132 16.59 9.52 -5.52
CA MET A 132 15.24 9.52 -4.97
C MET A 132 15.11 10.57 -3.86
N GLN A 133 14.13 11.46 -4.00
CA GLN A 133 13.87 12.53 -3.04
C GLN A 133 12.49 12.36 -2.42
N LEU A 134 12.46 12.31 -1.09
CA LEU A 134 11.20 12.18 -0.35
C LEU A 134 10.38 13.47 -0.48
N GLN A 135 9.16 13.34 -0.98
CA GLN A 135 8.22 14.46 -1.13
C GLN A 135 7.20 14.49 0.00
N TYR A 136 6.68 13.33 0.37
CA TYR A 136 5.67 13.19 1.42
C TYR A 136 5.93 11.94 2.23
N ARG A 137 5.64 12.05 3.55
CA ARG A 137 5.65 10.91 4.45
C ARG A 137 4.39 10.95 5.26
N TYR A 138 3.58 9.92 5.16
CA TYR A 138 2.33 9.79 5.90
C TYR A 138 2.44 8.62 6.86
N THR A 139 2.08 8.89 8.13
CA THR A 139 2.12 7.90 9.19
C THR A 139 0.69 7.46 9.54
N ARG A 140 0.56 6.53 10.47
CA ARG A 140 -0.72 5.99 10.91
C ARG A 140 -1.76 7.07 11.24
N LYS A 141 -1.34 8.17 11.86
CA LYS A 141 -2.24 9.26 12.25
C LYS A 141 -2.85 10.01 11.05
N ASP A 142 -2.21 9.95 9.89
CA ASP A 142 -2.68 10.60 8.67
C ASP A 142 -3.65 9.71 7.87
N LEU A 143 -3.74 8.43 8.22
CA LEU A 143 -4.46 7.41 7.48
C LEU A 143 -5.73 6.99 8.22
N LYS A 144 -6.74 6.54 7.47
CA LYS A 144 -8.05 6.16 8.03
C LYS A 144 -8.06 4.71 8.49
N ILE A 145 -7.16 4.37 9.40
CA ILE A 145 -6.98 3.01 9.90
C ILE A 145 -7.81 2.75 11.17
N GLU A 146 -8.12 3.78 11.89
CA GLU A 146 -8.85 3.69 13.17
C GLU A 146 -10.33 4.03 13.04
#